data_0d070fd87a6f2aae35ffb5681557c624
#
_entry.id   0d070fd87a6f2aae35ffb5681557c624
#
_cell.length_a   1.000
_cell.length_b   1.000
_cell.length_c   1.000
_cell.angle_alpha   90.00
_cell.angle_beta   90.00
_cell.angle_gamma   90.00
#
_symmetry.space_group_name_H-M   'P 1'
#
loop_
_entity.id
_entity.type
_entity.pdbx_description
1 polymer ?
#
loop_
_entity_poly.entity_id
_entity_poly.type
_entity_poly.pdbx_seq_one_letter_code
_entity_poly.pdbx_strand_id
1 'polypeptide(L)'
;MASRVFFDPITLLRAAPLVSSTAALCFSYDQYFFLNNFLRPEHRDEANSLVPSYFSTFFMRGLPQLLMFYGVSIGAGAANVWGKPNGASRWFAAGTALAFAHFAFVPKISTLYSLSFSTRTNMLPLFLATGKEADYNCSVACESPL
;
A
#
# COMPACT_ATOMS: atom_id res chain seq x y z
N MET A 1 -9.70 11.42 -40.06
CA MET A 1 -9.80 12.62 -39.18
C MET A 1 -10.02 12.32 -37.69
N ALA A 2 -10.30 11.07 -37.29
CA ALA A 2 -10.55 10.69 -35.87
C ALA A 2 -9.30 10.72 -34.96
N SER A 3 -8.10 10.60 -35.51
CA SER A 3 -6.85 10.53 -34.71
C SER A 3 -6.44 11.83 -34.02
N ARG A 4 -6.91 12.99 -34.46
CA ARG A 4 -6.58 14.28 -33.82
C ARG A 4 -7.33 14.52 -32.50
N VAL A 5 -8.47 13.88 -32.29
CA VAL A 5 -9.29 14.06 -31.08
C VAL A 5 -8.68 13.31 -29.87
N PHE A 6 -8.03 12.17 -30.11
CA PHE A 6 -7.39 11.38 -29.04
C PHE A 6 -6.07 11.96 -28.52
N PHE A 7 -5.40 12.81 -29.33
CA PHE A 7 -4.12 13.41 -28.97
C PHE A 7 -4.23 14.92 -28.67
N ASP A 8 -5.45 15.45 -28.49
CA ASP A 8 -5.61 16.82 -28.03
C ASP A 8 -5.16 16.91 -26.55
N PRO A 9 -4.11 17.73 -26.27
CA PRO A 9 -3.54 17.80 -24.93
C PRO A 9 -4.53 18.29 -23.86
N ILE A 10 -5.51 19.11 -24.26
CA ILE A 10 -6.56 19.60 -23.35
C ILE A 10 -7.51 18.47 -22.97
N THR A 11 -7.89 17.65 -23.93
CA THR A 11 -8.75 16.47 -23.68
C THR A 11 -8.03 15.45 -22.79
N LEU A 12 -6.74 15.20 -23.04
CA LEU A 12 -5.92 14.33 -22.19
C LEU A 12 -5.80 14.88 -20.77
N LEU A 13 -5.57 16.18 -20.61
CA LEU A 13 -5.48 16.82 -19.30
C LEU A 13 -6.80 16.70 -18.52
N ARG A 14 -7.94 16.80 -19.19
CA ARG A 14 -9.27 16.61 -18.59
C ARG A 14 -9.58 15.18 -18.20
N ALA A 15 -9.11 14.22 -18.98
CA ALA A 15 -9.30 12.79 -18.72
C ALA A 15 -8.32 12.24 -17.67
N ALA A 16 -7.14 12.84 -17.52
CA ALA A 16 -6.07 12.34 -16.66
C ALA A 16 -6.48 12.10 -15.21
N PRO A 17 -7.23 12.99 -14.51
CA PRO A 17 -7.67 12.72 -13.14
C PRO A 17 -8.57 11.50 -13.03
N LEU A 18 -9.46 11.28 -14.01
CA LEU A 18 -10.35 10.13 -14.02
C LEU A 18 -9.58 8.83 -14.25
N VAL A 19 -8.69 8.81 -15.23
CA VAL A 19 -7.88 7.63 -15.57
C VAL A 19 -6.97 7.26 -14.39
N SER A 20 -6.27 8.24 -13.80
CA SER A 20 -5.34 7.99 -12.70
C SER A 20 -6.05 7.58 -11.41
N SER A 21 -7.21 8.17 -11.10
CA SER A 21 -7.99 7.76 -9.93
C SER A 21 -8.59 6.36 -10.09
N THR A 22 -9.03 6.01 -11.31
CA THR A 22 -9.48 4.65 -11.61
C THR A 22 -8.34 3.64 -11.47
N ALA A 23 -7.15 3.97 -11.99
CA ALA A 23 -5.96 3.12 -11.82
C ALA A 23 -5.59 2.93 -10.34
N ALA A 24 -5.65 4.01 -9.54
CA ALA A 24 -5.42 3.93 -8.10
C ALA A 24 -6.46 3.05 -7.39
N LEU A 25 -7.72 3.13 -7.79
CA LEU A 25 -8.80 2.30 -7.25
C LEU A 25 -8.59 0.82 -7.60
N CYS A 26 -8.28 0.50 -8.85
CA CYS A 26 -7.96 -0.87 -9.29
C CYS A 26 -6.78 -1.43 -8.50
N PHE A 27 -5.70 -0.64 -8.37
CA PHE A 27 -4.53 -1.03 -7.60
C PHE A 27 -4.87 -1.32 -6.13
N SER A 28 -5.71 -0.49 -5.50
CA SER A 28 -6.15 -0.70 -4.11
C SER A 28 -7.04 -1.94 -3.97
N TYR A 29 -7.88 -2.21 -4.96
CA TYR A 29 -8.73 -3.40 -4.99
C TYR A 29 -7.90 -4.68 -5.14
N ASP A 30 -6.90 -4.69 -6.01
CA ASP A 30 -5.97 -5.81 -6.16
C ASP A 30 -5.22 -6.09 -4.84
N GLN A 31 -4.76 -5.04 -4.16
CA GLN A 31 -4.14 -5.18 -2.84
C GLN A 31 -5.08 -5.83 -1.83
N TYR A 32 -6.32 -5.35 -1.75
CA TYR A 32 -7.33 -5.93 -0.88
C TYR A 32 -7.57 -7.40 -1.19
N PHE A 33 -7.71 -7.75 -2.46
CA PHE A 33 -7.94 -9.11 -2.91
C PHE A 33 -6.79 -10.05 -2.51
N PHE A 34 -5.55 -9.65 -2.78
CA PHE A 34 -4.37 -10.45 -2.43
C PHE A 34 -4.18 -10.60 -0.92
N LEU A 35 -4.31 -9.52 -0.16
CA LEU A 35 -4.13 -9.56 1.29
C LEU A 35 -5.24 -10.38 1.98
N ASN A 36 -6.46 -10.35 1.45
CA ASN A 36 -7.56 -11.11 1.99
C ASN A 36 -7.37 -12.63 1.87
N ASN A 37 -6.58 -13.10 0.89
CA ASN A 37 -6.25 -14.53 0.78
C ASN A 37 -5.42 -15.04 1.96
N PHE A 38 -4.58 -14.21 2.57
CA PHE A 38 -3.81 -14.57 3.76
C PHE A 38 -4.66 -14.69 5.05
N LEU A 39 -5.89 -14.16 5.03
CA LEU A 39 -6.81 -14.28 6.16
C LEU A 39 -7.60 -15.60 6.16
N ARG A 40 -7.51 -16.41 5.09
CA ARG A 40 -8.18 -17.69 5.00
C ARG A 40 -7.60 -18.69 6.00
N PRO A 41 -8.45 -19.55 6.61
CA PRO A 41 -7.99 -20.53 7.59
C PRO A 41 -6.86 -21.44 7.09
N GLU A 42 -6.92 -21.80 5.80
CA GLU A 42 -5.95 -22.71 5.17
C GLU A 42 -4.53 -22.13 5.08
N HIS A 43 -4.41 -20.80 5.11
CA HIS A 43 -3.12 -20.09 4.94
C HIS A 43 -2.65 -19.39 6.20
N ARG A 44 -3.41 -19.47 7.29
CA ARG A 44 -3.21 -18.65 8.49
C ARG A 44 -1.86 -18.90 9.18
N ASP A 45 -1.43 -20.14 9.24
CA ASP A 45 -0.19 -20.51 9.93
C ASP A 45 1.03 -20.06 9.14
N GLU A 46 1.02 -20.24 7.82
CA GLU A 46 2.07 -19.78 6.92
C GLU A 46 2.07 -18.24 6.78
N ALA A 47 0.88 -17.64 6.78
CA ALA A 47 0.72 -16.19 6.68
C ALA A 47 1.45 -15.44 7.81
N ASN A 48 1.44 -15.95 9.02
CA ASN A 48 2.10 -15.31 10.16
C ASN A 48 3.60 -15.14 9.98
N SER A 49 4.25 -16.04 9.25
CA SER A 49 5.67 -15.96 8.94
C SER A 49 5.97 -15.17 7.66
N LEU A 50 5.11 -15.31 6.64
CA LEU A 50 5.34 -14.76 5.31
C LEU A 50 4.89 -13.30 5.16
N VAL A 51 3.71 -12.95 5.72
CA VAL A 51 3.08 -11.64 5.53
C VAL A 51 3.99 -10.46 5.92
N PRO A 52 4.75 -10.49 7.02
CA PRO A 52 5.59 -9.35 7.38
C PRO A 52 6.68 -9.03 6.35
N SER A 53 7.35 -10.05 5.82
CA SER A 53 8.41 -9.86 4.81
C SER A 53 7.83 -9.49 3.44
N TYR A 54 6.73 -10.16 3.06
CA TYR A 54 6.00 -9.86 1.83
C TYR A 54 5.47 -8.44 1.83
N PHE A 55 4.79 -8.03 2.92
CA PHE A 55 4.21 -6.69 3.04
C PHE A 55 5.27 -5.59 3.03
N SER A 56 6.42 -5.80 3.67
CA SER A 56 7.56 -4.87 3.62
C SER A 56 8.02 -4.63 2.18
N THR A 57 8.28 -5.68 1.44
CA THR A 57 8.72 -5.59 0.03
C THR A 57 7.65 -4.98 -0.86
N PHE A 58 6.41 -5.40 -0.67
CA PHE A 58 5.25 -4.92 -1.42
C PHE A 58 5.00 -3.43 -1.18
N PHE A 59 5.06 -2.98 0.09
CA PHE A 59 4.87 -1.58 0.45
C PHE A 59 5.96 -0.68 -0.14
N MET A 60 7.21 -1.09 -0.05
CA MET A 60 8.34 -0.32 -0.59
C MET A 60 8.28 -0.17 -2.11
N ARG A 61 7.75 -1.16 -2.83
CA ARG A 61 7.61 -1.12 -4.29
C ARG A 61 6.29 -0.51 -4.75
N GLY A 62 5.20 -0.73 -4.03
CA GLY A 62 3.87 -0.25 -4.38
C GLY A 62 3.64 1.21 -4.03
N LEU A 63 4.26 1.71 -2.95
CA LEU A 63 4.08 3.08 -2.50
C LEU A 63 4.46 4.13 -3.56
N PRO A 64 5.63 4.05 -4.23
CA PRO A 64 5.97 5.00 -5.29
C PRO A 64 4.96 5.00 -6.44
N GLN A 65 4.45 3.83 -6.82
CA GLN A 65 3.45 3.71 -7.88
C GLN A 65 2.12 4.36 -7.49
N LEU A 66 1.68 4.13 -6.25
CA LEU A 66 0.48 4.75 -5.70
C LEU A 66 0.62 6.28 -5.63
N LEU A 67 1.78 6.78 -5.15
CA LEU A 67 2.09 8.20 -5.10
C LEU A 67 2.09 8.84 -6.50
N MET A 68 2.55 8.13 -7.51
CA MET A 68 2.51 8.58 -8.90
C MET A 68 1.05 8.76 -9.38
N PHE A 69 0.16 7.80 -9.14
CA PHE A 69 -1.25 7.92 -9.52
C PHE A 69 -1.93 9.10 -8.83
N TYR A 70 -1.73 9.26 -7.53
CA TYR A 70 -2.29 10.40 -6.80
C TYR A 70 -1.66 11.72 -7.25
N GLY A 71 -0.36 11.76 -7.51
CA GLY A 71 0.34 12.93 -8.01
C GLY A 71 -0.22 13.41 -9.36
N VAL A 72 -0.47 12.48 -10.29
CA VAL A 72 -1.12 12.78 -11.56
C VAL A 72 -2.55 13.26 -11.36
N SER A 73 -3.33 12.61 -10.49
CA SER A 73 -4.70 13.03 -10.18
C SER A 73 -4.76 14.45 -9.64
N ILE A 74 -3.91 14.76 -8.66
CA ILE A 74 -3.87 16.09 -8.02
C ILE A 74 -3.35 17.14 -8.99
N GLY A 75 -2.25 16.87 -9.69
CA GLY A 75 -1.64 17.82 -10.63
C GLY A 75 -2.56 18.16 -11.79
N ALA A 76 -3.12 17.15 -12.46
CA ALA A 76 -4.05 17.35 -13.55
C ALA A 76 -5.39 17.94 -13.07
N GLY A 77 -5.87 17.56 -11.90
CA GLY A 77 -7.06 18.13 -11.28
C GLY A 77 -6.89 19.63 -10.99
N ALA A 78 -5.78 20.00 -10.36
CA ALA A 78 -5.44 21.41 -10.08
C ALA A 78 -5.31 22.24 -11.38
N ALA A 79 -4.66 21.69 -12.41
CA ALA A 79 -4.54 22.35 -13.71
C ALA A 79 -5.91 22.59 -14.35
N ASN A 80 -6.84 21.64 -14.24
CA ASN A 80 -8.21 21.79 -14.73
C ASN A 80 -9.02 22.82 -13.91
N VAL A 81 -8.79 22.94 -12.61
CA VAL A 81 -9.39 24.00 -11.79
C VAL A 81 -8.93 25.37 -12.29
N TRP A 82 -7.63 25.52 -12.57
CA TRP A 82 -7.04 26.79 -13.06
C TRP A 82 -7.53 27.16 -14.44
N GLY A 83 -7.65 26.17 -15.33
CA GLY A 83 -8.17 26.37 -16.70
C GLY A 83 -9.66 26.70 -16.79
N LYS A 84 -10.40 26.67 -15.68
CA LYS A 84 -11.83 27.02 -15.56
C LYS A 84 -12.71 26.46 -16.68
N PRO A 85 -12.75 25.14 -16.95
CA PRO A 85 -13.56 24.58 -18.02
C PRO A 85 -15.04 24.69 -17.67
N ASN A 86 -15.76 25.65 -18.30
CA ASN A 86 -17.23 25.77 -18.39
C ASN A 86 -18.04 25.26 -17.15
N GLY A 87 -17.76 25.77 -15.94
CA GLY A 87 -18.48 25.41 -14.72
C GLY A 87 -18.09 24.05 -14.10
N ALA A 88 -17.28 23.23 -14.76
CA ALA A 88 -16.81 21.95 -14.22
C ALA A 88 -15.68 22.11 -13.18
N SER A 89 -15.14 23.32 -13.03
CA SER A 89 -13.98 23.57 -12.16
C SER A 89 -14.24 23.14 -10.70
N ARG A 90 -15.48 23.30 -10.20
CA ARG A 90 -15.89 22.84 -8.86
C ARG A 90 -15.78 21.33 -8.66
N TRP A 91 -16.07 20.54 -9.69
CA TRP A 91 -15.95 19.08 -9.64
C TRP A 91 -14.50 18.64 -9.66
N PHE A 92 -13.65 19.28 -10.46
CA PHE A 92 -12.21 19.06 -10.43
C PHE A 92 -11.60 19.48 -9.08
N ALA A 93 -12.07 20.60 -8.49
CA ALA A 93 -11.63 21.02 -7.16
C ALA A 93 -12.02 20.00 -6.08
N ALA A 94 -13.25 19.51 -6.10
CA ALA A 94 -13.69 18.49 -5.16
C ALA A 94 -12.89 17.18 -5.28
N GLY A 95 -12.66 16.69 -6.50
CA GLY A 95 -11.84 15.49 -6.76
C GLY A 95 -10.39 15.68 -6.31
N THR A 96 -9.80 16.83 -6.60
CA THR A 96 -8.43 17.17 -6.16
C THR A 96 -8.32 17.24 -4.64
N ALA A 97 -9.30 17.85 -3.97
CA ALA A 97 -9.33 17.95 -2.51
C ALA A 97 -9.47 16.55 -1.85
N LEU A 98 -10.31 15.68 -2.41
CA LEU A 98 -10.45 14.30 -1.93
C LEU A 98 -9.16 13.50 -2.14
N ALA A 99 -8.52 13.61 -3.30
CA ALA A 99 -7.23 12.97 -3.57
C ALA A 99 -6.16 13.46 -2.61
N PHE A 100 -6.13 14.77 -2.32
CA PHE A 100 -5.18 15.35 -1.36
C PHE A 100 -5.46 14.89 0.08
N ALA A 101 -6.72 14.79 0.49
CA ALA A 101 -7.11 14.30 1.81
C ALA A 101 -6.61 12.86 2.06
N HIS A 102 -6.49 12.05 1.01
CA HIS A 102 -5.92 10.70 1.10
C HIS A 102 -4.48 10.70 1.64
N PHE A 103 -3.69 11.71 1.27
CA PHE A 103 -2.31 11.86 1.78
C PHE A 103 -2.25 12.11 3.29
N ALA A 104 -3.29 12.66 3.90
CA ALA A 104 -3.33 12.88 5.35
C ALA A 104 -3.29 11.57 6.15
N PHE A 105 -3.69 10.45 5.54
CA PHE A 105 -3.66 9.14 6.19
C PHE A 105 -2.30 8.43 6.05
N VAL A 106 -1.49 8.78 5.05
CA VAL A 106 -0.21 8.11 4.79
C VAL A 106 0.76 8.18 5.96
N PRO A 107 1.02 9.36 6.60
CA PRO A 107 1.95 9.43 7.73
C PRO A 107 1.45 8.63 8.94
N LYS A 108 0.14 8.60 9.18
CA LYS A 108 -0.43 7.83 10.29
C LYS A 108 -0.22 6.32 10.12
N ILE A 109 -0.39 5.82 8.91
CA ILE A 109 -0.18 4.41 8.58
C ILE A 109 1.30 4.05 8.65
N SER A 110 2.20 4.90 8.14
CA SER A 110 3.64 4.66 8.19
C SER A 110 4.18 4.65 9.62
N THR A 111 3.65 5.50 10.51
CA THR A 111 4.02 5.52 11.93
C THR A 111 3.56 4.25 12.64
N LEU A 112 2.33 3.80 12.42
CA LEU A 112 1.82 2.55 12.98
C LEU A 112 2.63 1.34 12.50
N TYR A 113 3.03 1.35 11.23
CA TYR A 113 3.84 0.29 10.64
C TYR A 113 5.25 0.25 11.24
N SER A 114 5.92 1.39 11.38
CA SER A 114 7.26 1.46 12.00
C SER A 114 7.25 1.05 13.47
N LEU A 115 6.22 1.39 14.22
CA LEU A 115 6.05 0.95 15.61
C LEU A 115 5.86 -0.57 15.69
N SER A 116 5.01 -1.14 14.84
CA SER A 116 4.75 -2.59 14.79
C SER A 116 5.99 -3.38 14.39
N PHE A 117 6.77 -2.87 13.45
CA PHE A 117 8.02 -3.48 13.00
C PHE A 117 9.11 -3.39 14.07
N SER A 118 9.26 -2.24 14.75
CA SER A 118 10.22 -2.05 15.83
C SER A 118 9.94 -2.97 17.02
N THR A 119 8.67 -3.20 17.35
CA THR A 119 8.29 -4.12 18.43
C THR A 119 8.65 -5.56 18.09
N ARG A 120 8.51 -5.98 16.84
CA ARG A 120 8.89 -7.34 16.39
C ARG A 120 10.40 -7.56 16.35
N THR A 121 11.17 -6.59 15.88
CA THR A 121 12.64 -6.70 15.88
C THR A 121 13.23 -6.75 17.25
N ASN A 122 12.62 -6.11 18.25
CA ASN A 122 13.05 -6.19 19.63
C ASN A 122 12.63 -7.50 20.33
N MET A 123 11.60 -8.18 19.85
CA MET A 123 11.18 -9.49 20.37
C MET A 123 11.92 -10.68 19.74
N LEU A 124 12.45 -10.54 18.53
CA LEU A 124 13.13 -11.62 17.82
C LEU A 124 14.34 -12.19 18.59
N PRO A 125 15.25 -11.38 19.16
CA PRO A 125 16.37 -11.90 19.96
C PRO A 125 15.90 -12.60 21.25
N LEU A 126 14.79 -12.17 21.83
CA LEU A 126 14.22 -12.81 23.02
C LEU A 126 13.66 -14.21 22.68
N PHE A 127 13.00 -14.34 21.53
CA PHE A 127 12.44 -15.62 21.06
C PHE A 127 13.54 -16.62 20.67
N LEU A 128 14.62 -16.15 20.05
CA LEU A 128 15.79 -16.98 19.71
C LEU A 128 16.57 -17.43 20.95
N ALA A 129 16.59 -16.60 22.00
CA ALA A 129 17.24 -16.96 23.28
C ALA A 129 16.44 -18.05 24.00
N THR A 130 15.11 -17.94 24.08
CA THR A 130 14.23 -18.92 24.71
C THR A 130 14.12 -20.23 23.92
N GLY A 131 14.19 -20.19 22.59
CA GLY A 131 14.21 -21.40 21.74
C GLY A 131 15.47 -22.22 21.92
N LYS A 132 16.63 -21.58 22.10
CA LYS A 132 17.91 -22.28 22.33
C LYS A 132 17.94 -23.00 23.69
N GLU A 133 17.33 -22.44 24.72
CA GLU A 133 17.23 -23.11 26.04
C GLU A 133 16.29 -24.33 25.99
N ALA A 134 15.23 -24.28 25.19
CA ALA A 134 14.31 -25.42 25.02
C ALA A 134 14.97 -26.60 24.31
N ASP A 135 15.78 -26.33 23.28
CA ASP A 135 16.52 -27.38 22.54
C ASP A 135 17.64 -27.99 23.40
N TYR A 136 18.30 -27.21 24.25
CA TYR A 136 19.33 -27.70 25.17
C TYR A 136 18.75 -28.65 26.24
N ASN A 137 17.59 -28.31 26.81
CA ASN A 137 16.92 -29.13 27.81
C ASN A 137 16.35 -30.43 27.22
N CYS A 138 15.95 -30.42 25.93
CA CYS A 138 15.46 -31.61 25.27
C CYS A 138 16.62 -32.62 24.99
N SER A 139 17.81 -32.13 24.58
CA SER A 139 18.95 -33.00 24.31
C SER A 139 19.52 -33.64 25.58
N VAL A 140 19.55 -32.91 26.70
CA VAL A 140 20.06 -33.41 28.00
C VAL A 140 19.08 -34.43 28.61
N ALA A 141 17.78 -34.30 28.36
CA ALA A 141 16.78 -35.26 28.86
C ALA A 141 16.77 -36.61 28.09
N CYS A 142 17.29 -36.62 26.86
CA CYS A 142 17.39 -37.85 26.04
C CYS A 142 18.66 -38.67 26.27
N GLU A 143 19.65 -38.13 27.01
CA GLU A 143 20.96 -38.79 27.26
C GLU A 143 21.09 -39.44 28.64
N SER A 144 20.03 -39.63 29.39
CA SER A 144 20.08 -40.45 30.63
C SER A 144 20.06 -41.95 30.30
N PRO A 145 21.17 -42.68 30.41
CA PRO A 145 21.21 -44.14 30.19
C PRO A 145 20.51 -44.83 31.35
N LEU A 146 19.76 -45.84 30.99
CA LEU A 146 19.25 -46.90 31.90
C LEU A 146 20.39 -47.76 32.45
#